data_ad2341797c19062b470511d2add1d796
#
_entry.id   ad2341797c19062b470511d2add1d796
#
_cell.length_a   1.000
_cell.length_b   1.000
_cell.length_c   1.000
_cell.angle_alpha   90.00
_cell.angle_beta   90.00
_cell.angle_gamma   90.00
#
_symmetry.space_group_name_H-M   'P 1'
#
loop_
_entity.id
_entity.type
_entity.pdbx_description
1 polymer ?
#
loop_
_entity_poly.entity_id
_entity_poly.type
_entity_poly.pdbx_seq_one_letter_code
_entity_poly.pdbx_strand_id
1 'polypeptide(L)'
;MAPALGLAPGIPAITPAQAQSAAGEPAWQHALSLFGEVKYPAGFKRFDYVNPDAPKGGTVRQIQIGTFDNFNLVVAGVKGSLAAGAQLINESLTTASLDEVSTEYGALAEAVSRPDDFSWVTYRLRPQAQWHDGKPVTPEDVIFSLAVFKKHH
;
A
#
# COMPACT_ATOMS: atom_id res chain seq x y z
N MET A 1 26.19 -57.37 15.82
CA MET A 1 25.19 -56.57 16.56
C MET A 1 25.49 -55.10 16.27
N ALA A 2 24.79 -54.49 15.34
CA ALA A 2 24.91 -53.08 15.00
C ALA A 2 23.64 -52.35 15.46
N PRO A 3 23.73 -51.17 16.12
CA PRO A 3 22.53 -50.44 16.51
C PRO A 3 21.95 -49.65 15.35
N ALA A 4 20.63 -49.68 15.25
CA ALA A 4 19.85 -48.93 14.28
C ALA A 4 19.88 -47.43 14.59
N LEU A 5 20.20 -46.61 13.56
CA LEU A 5 20.02 -45.16 13.62
C LEU A 5 18.52 -44.85 13.55
N GLY A 6 18.04 -44.15 14.57
CA GLY A 6 16.68 -43.60 14.62
C GLY A 6 16.49 -42.47 13.59
N LEU A 7 15.41 -42.58 12.81
CA LEU A 7 14.92 -41.47 11.95
C LEU A 7 14.46 -40.32 12.84
N ALA A 8 14.97 -39.13 12.52
CA ALA A 8 14.47 -37.88 13.06
C ALA A 8 13.05 -37.57 12.53
N PRO A 9 12.15 -37.00 13.36
CA PRO A 9 10.81 -36.64 12.91
C PRO A 9 10.87 -35.49 11.84
N GLY A 10 10.23 -35.77 10.71
CA GLY A 10 10.15 -34.89 9.58
C GLY A 10 9.43 -33.57 9.97
N ILE A 11 9.96 -32.46 9.49
CA ILE A 11 9.35 -31.12 9.57
C ILE A 11 8.02 -31.21 8.80
N PRO A 12 6.86 -30.83 9.39
CA PRO A 12 5.61 -30.81 8.66
C PRO A 12 5.72 -29.82 7.50
N ALA A 13 5.43 -30.29 6.29
CA ALA A 13 5.30 -29.44 5.12
C ALA A 13 4.22 -28.40 5.39
N ILE A 14 4.57 -27.11 5.26
CA ILE A 14 3.60 -26.02 5.31
C ILE A 14 2.79 -26.12 4.01
N THR A 15 1.61 -26.73 4.11
CA THR A 15 0.62 -26.70 3.04
C THR A 15 0.18 -25.25 2.86
N PRO A 16 0.18 -24.69 1.65
CA PRO A 16 -0.43 -23.37 1.44
C PRO A 16 -1.89 -23.46 1.88
N ALA A 17 -2.30 -22.58 2.77
CA ALA A 17 -3.67 -22.48 3.22
C ALA A 17 -4.54 -22.26 1.96
N GLN A 18 -5.29 -23.27 1.57
CA GLN A 18 -6.36 -23.10 0.61
C GLN A 18 -7.38 -22.18 1.28
N ALA A 19 -7.47 -20.97 0.76
CA ALA A 19 -8.51 -20.03 1.15
C ALA A 19 -9.85 -20.74 0.92
N GLN A 20 -10.53 -21.09 2.01
CA GLN A 20 -11.89 -21.62 1.96
C GLN A 20 -12.79 -20.50 1.45
N SER A 21 -13.16 -20.61 0.18
CA SER A 21 -14.27 -19.90 -0.43
C SER A 21 -15.56 -20.46 0.17
N ALA A 22 -16.08 -19.75 1.20
CA ALA A 22 -17.39 -20.04 1.75
C ALA A 22 -17.99 -18.75 2.35
N ALA A 23 -18.45 -17.92 1.49
CA ALA A 23 -19.33 -16.77 1.47
C ALA A 23 -18.82 -15.93 0.31
N GLY A 24 -19.67 -15.47 -0.60
CA GLY A 24 -19.26 -14.81 -1.84
C GLY A 24 -18.12 -13.81 -1.59
N GLU A 25 -17.11 -13.80 -2.45
CA GLU A 25 -15.98 -12.87 -2.31
C GLU A 25 -16.52 -11.46 -2.12
N PRO A 26 -16.03 -10.71 -1.11
CA PRO A 26 -16.49 -9.34 -0.91
C PRO A 26 -16.32 -8.52 -2.18
N ALA A 27 -17.33 -7.70 -2.47
CA ALA A 27 -17.35 -6.91 -3.70
C ALA A 27 -16.16 -5.95 -3.77
N TRP A 28 -15.62 -5.77 -4.97
CA TRP A 28 -14.61 -4.76 -5.22
C TRP A 28 -15.20 -3.36 -5.07
N GLN A 29 -14.54 -2.51 -4.30
CA GLN A 29 -14.92 -1.15 -4.00
C GLN A 29 -13.83 -0.18 -4.48
N HIS A 30 -14.21 1.05 -4.84
CA HIS A 30 -13.27 2.10 -5.28
C HIS A 30 -12.67 2.89 -4.11
N ALA A 31 -13.20 2.67 -2.90
CA ALA A 31 -12.78 3.33 -1.67
C ALA A 31 -12.88 2.39 -0.47
N LEU A 32 -12.14 2.72 0.57
CA LEU A 32 -12.15 2.06 1.86
C LEU A 32 -12.55 3.08 2.91
N SER A 33 -13.67 2.85 3.64
CA SER A 33 -14.08 3.66 4.76
C SER A 33 -14.26 2.79 6.00
N LEU A 34 -13.82 3.28 7.15
CA LEU A 34 -14.06 2.62 8.44
C LEU A 34 -15.48 2.85 8.94
N PHE A 35 -16.15 3.89 8.46
CA PHE A 35 -17.50 4.27 8.91
C PHE A 35 -18.61 4.00 7.88
N GLY A 36 -18.30 3.37 6.78
CA GLY A 36 -19.25 2.81 5.80
C GLY A 36 -19.49 3.68 4.59
N GLU A 37 -20.06 4.86 4.72
CA GLU A 37 -20.40 5.70 3.57
C GLU A 37 -19.18 6.45 3.01
N VAL A 38 -19.15 6.60 1.69
CA VAL A 38 -18.12 7.34 0.98
C VAL A 38 -18.78 8.51 0.21
N LYS A 39 -18.15 9.67 0.27
CA LYS A 39 -18.67 10.91 -0.35
C LYS A 39 -18.57 10.86 -1.88
N TYR A 40 -17.46 10.38 -2.41
CA TYR A 40 -17.19 10.43 -3.84
C TYR A 40 -17.61 9.12 -4.52
N PRO A 41 -18.43 9.17 -5.59
CA PRO A 41 -18.86 7.98 -6.30
C PRO A 41 -17.72 7.35 -7.12
N ALA A 42 -17.90 6.09 -7.48
CA ALA A 42 -16.96 5.42 -8.37
C ALA A 42 -16.74 6.21 -9.68
N GLY A 43 -15.48 6.36 -10.06
CA GLY A 43 -15.10 7.09 -11.26
C GLY A 43 -15.09 8.62 -11.11
N PHE A 44 -15.21 9.15 -9.89
CA PHE A 44 -15.02 10.58 -9.66
C PHE A 44 -13.67 11.05 -10.23
N LYS A 45 -13.59 12.32 -10.65
CA LYS A 45 -12.43 12.86 -11.35
C LYS A 45 -11.49 13.65 -10.46
N ARG A 46 -11.98 14.19 -9.36
CA ARG A 46 -11.25 15.02 -8.41
C ARG A 46 -12.00 15.12 -7.09
N PHE A 47 -11.29 15.41 -6.06
CA PHE A 47 -11.88 15.83 -4.79
C PHE A 47 -12.44 17.26 -4.89
N ASP A 48 -13.49 17.59 -4.15
CA ASP A 48 -14.16 18.89 -4.20
C ASP A 48 -13.26 20.05 -3.80
N TYR A 49 -12.30 19.80 -2.95
CA TYR A 49 -11.31 20.79 -2.50
C TYR A 49 -10.19 21.06 -3.52
N VAL A 50 -10.16 20.35 -4.65
CA VAL A 50 -9.15 20.55 -5.70
C VAL A 50 -9.67 21.52 -6.75
N ASN A 51 -8.93 22.61 -7.01
CA ASN A 51 -9.23 23.52 -8.10
C ASN A 51 -8.84 22.88 -9.46
N PRO A 52 -9.82 22.56 -10.33
CA PRO A 52 -9.54 21.93 -11.64
C PRO A 52 -8.82 22.91 -12.60
N ASP A 53 -8.99 24.21 -12.41
CA ASP A 53 -8.46 25.25 -13.29
C ASP A 53 -7.08 25.74 -12.83
N ALA A 54 -6.53 25.13 -11.78
CA ALA A 54 -5.18 25.45 -11.32
C ALA A 54 -4.15 25.15 -12.42
N PRO A 55 -3.20 26.08 -12.71
CA PRO A 55 -2.13 25.83 -13.66
C PRO A 55 -1.36 24.55 -13.34
N LYS A 56 -1.08 23.75 -14.36
CA LYS A 56 -0.27 22.55 -14.22
C LYS A 56 1.19 22.86 -14.48
N GLY A 57 2.06 22.34 -13.59
CA GLY A 57 3.51 22.55 -13.71
C GLY A 57 4.03 23.75 -12.94
N GLY A 58 5.24 24.17 -13.26
CA GLY A 58 5.96 25.21 -12.55
C GLY A 58 6.96 24.66 -11.53
N THR A 59 7.52 25.55 -10.71
CA THR A 59 8.52 25.20 -9.68
C THR A 59 8.07 25.73 -8.33
N VAL A 60 7.97 24.85 -7.36
CA VAL A 60 7.76 25.19 -5.96
C VAL A 60 9.09 25.11 -5.23
N ARG A 61 9.50 26.21 -4.58
CA ARG A 61 10.69 26.23 -3.72
C ARG A 61 10.25 26.25 -2.27
N GLN A 62 10.67 25.25 -1.52
CA GLN A 62 10.38 25.13 -0.10
C GLN A 62 11.68 25.21 0.70
N ILE A 63 11.58 25.75 1.92
CA ILE A 63 12.69 25.80 2.87
C ILE A 63 12.35 24.88 4.03
N GLN A 64 13.31 24.02 4.38
CA GLN A 64 13.25 23.18 5.56
C GLN A 64 14.49 23.42 6.40
N ILE A 65 14.30 23.59 7.71
CA ILE A 65 15.42 23.72 8.65
C ILE A 65 15.94 22.31 8.99
N GLY A 66 17.24 22.10 8.86
CA GLY A 66 17.90 20.84 9.16
C GLY A 66 18.81 20.38 8.04
N THR A 67 19.26 19.14 8.15
CA THR A 67 20.07 18.43 7.16
C THR A 67 19.38 17.15 6.76
N PHE A 68 19.82 16.51 5.68
CA PHE A 68 19.40 15.18 5.31
C PHE A 68 20.59 14.37 4.80
N ASP A 69 20.50 13.08 4.90
CA ASP A 69 21.52 12.13 4.42
C ASP A 69 20.90 10.92 3.72
N ASN A 70 19.56 10.81 3.70
CA ASN A 70 18.90 9.70 3.01
C ASN A 70 17.50 10.11 2.48
N PHE A 71 16.96 9.25 1.59
CA PHE A 71 15.62 9.35 1.00
C PHE A 71 14.74 8.15 1.34
N ASN A 72 15.13 7.35 2.32
CA ASN A 72 14.43 6.11 2.64
C ASN A 72 13.26 6.36 3.58
N LEU A 73 12.05 6.32 3.04
CA LEU A 73 10.79 6.49 3.79
C LEU A 73 10.40 5.28 4.63
N VAL A 74 10.99 4.12 4.36
CA VAL A 74 10.43 2.84 4.80
C VAL A 74 11.16 2.28 6.02
N VAL A 75 12.44 2.61 6.20
CA VAL A 75 13.26 2.00 7.25
C VAL A 75 13.28 2.89 8.48
N ALA A 76 12.47 2.54 9.47
CA ALA A 76 12.56 3.15 10.79
C ALA A 76 13.87 2.74 11.48
N GLY A 77 14.46 3.67 12.23
CA GLY A 77 15.70 3.41 12.98
C GLY A 77 16.97 3.45 12.13
N VAL A 78 16.92 3.78 10.86
CA VAL A 78 18.10 4.18 10.10
C VAL A 78 18.65 5.46 10.74
N LYS A 79 19.92 5.43 11.14
CA LYS A 79 20.57 6.65 11.64
C LYS A 79 20.65 7.64 10.50
N GLY A 80 20.19 8.86 10.77
CA GLY A 80 20.22 9.93 9.80
C GLY A 80 18.94 10.73 9.75
N SER A 81 18.90 11.67 8.83
CA SER A 81 17.77 12.56 8.60
C SER A 81 17.21 12.35 7.20
N LEU A 82 15.91 12.06 7.13
CA LEU A 82 15.22 11.93 5.87
C LEU A 82 15.08 13.29 5.17
N ALA A 83 15.29 13.32 3.87
CA ALA A 83 15.06 14.53 3.07
C ALA A 83 13.60 14.99 3.20
N ALA A 84 13.40 16.27 3.54
CA ALA A 84 12.08 16.87 3.58
C ALA A 84 11.43 16.82 2.19
N GLY A 85 10.16 16.43 2.15
CA GLY A 85 9.43 16.29 0.88
C GLY A 85 9.66 14.97 0.13
N ALA A 86 10.46 14.05 0.65
CA ALA A 86 10.67 12.73 0.02
C ALA A 86 9.35 11.98 -0.20
N GLN A 87 8.34 12.20 0.64
CA GLN A 87 7.00 11.63 0.47
C GLN A 87 6.27 12.15 -0.79
N LEU A 88 6.65 13.29 -1.35
CA LEU A 88 6.01 13.88 -2.53
C LEU A 88 6.40 13.18 -3.84
N ILE A 89 7.45 12.37 -3.82
CA ILE A 89 7.89 11.59 -4.99
C ILE A 89 7.46 10.13 -4.94
N ASN A 90 6.69 9.75 -3.92
CA ASN A 90 6.19 8.39 -3.76
C ASN A 90 4.66 8.42 -3.74
N GLU A 91 4.05 7.42 -4.33
CA GLU A 91 2.61 7.22 -4.34
C GLU A 91 2.26 5.96 -3.55
N SER A 92 1.17 5.99 -2.80
CA SER A 92 0.68 4.85 -2.04
C SER A 92 -0.40 4.08 -2.81
N LEU A 93 -0.80 2.92 -2.29
CA LEU A 93 -1.90 2.14 -2.87
C LEU A 93 -3.22 2.90 -2.85
N THR A 94 -3.44 3.66 -1.77
CA THR A 94 -4.63 4.49 -1.54
C THR A 94 -4.22 5.88 -1.10
N THR A 95 -5.12 6.84 -1.21
CA THR A 95 -4.94 8.21 -0.73
C THR A 95 -6.10 8.63 0.15
N ALA A 96 -5.80 9.26 1.29
CA ALA A 96 -6.81 9.75 2.21
C ALA A 96 -7.58 10.94 1.62
N SER A 97 -8.88 10.96 1.82
CA SER A 97 -9.71 12.13 1.60
C SER A 97 -9.49 13.14 2.72
N LEU A 98 -9.32 14.43 2.38
CA LEU A 98 -9.13 15.49 3.39
C LEU A 98 -10.45 16.02 3.96
N ASP A 99 -11.57 15.68 3.35
CA ASP A 99 -12.92 16.12 3.72
C ASP A 99 -13.84 14.97 4.17
N GLU A 100 -13.25 13.81 4.45
CA GLU A 100 -13.94 12.65 5.02
C GLU A 100 -13.13 12.06 6.18
N VAL A 101 -13.82 11.50 7.14
CA VAL A 101 -13.19 10.84 8.29
C VAL A 101 -12.85 9.40 7.92
N SER A 102 -11.56 9.04 8.03
CA SER A 102 -11.09 7.66 7.84
C SER A 102 -11.53 7.01 6.53
N THR A 103 -11.54 7.80 5.45
CA THR A 103 -11.87 7.32 4.10
C THR A 103 -10.67 7.48 3.18
N GLU A 104 -10.36 6.41 2.46
CA GLU A 104 -9.27 6.36 1.48
C GLU A 104 -9.80 5.92 0.12
N TYR A 105 -9.27 6.51 -0.93
CA TYR A 105 -9.57 6.21 -2.32
C TYR A 105 -8.38 5.59 -3.03
N GLY A 106 -8.64 4.76 -4.01
CA GLY A 106 -7.57 4.12 -4.78
C GLY A 106 -6.67 5.14 -5.49
N ALA A 107 -5.35 4.99 -5.28
CA ALA A 107 -4.28 5.71 -5.98
C ALA A 107 -3.55 4.76 -6.94
N LEU A 108 -2.45 4.10 -6.54
CA LEU A 108 -1.85 3.01 -7.34
C LEU A 108 -2.80 1.80 -7.46
N ALA A 109 -3.66 1.56 -6.47
CA ALA A 109 -4.75 0.61 -6.60
C ALA A 109 -5.96 1.26 -7.29
N GLU A 110 -6.65 0.51 -8.15
CA GLU A 110 -7.93 0.94 -8.74
C GLU A 110 -9.13 0.48 -7.92
N ALA A 111 -8.95 -0.58 -7.13
CA ALA A 111 -10.02 -1.14 -6.31
C ALA A 111 -9.45 -1.86 -5.09
N VAL A 112 -10.28 -1.96 -4.06
CA VAL A 112 -10.01 -2.67 -2.82
C VAL A 112 -11.16 -3.62 -2.53
N SER A 113 -10.86 -4.78 -1.97
CA SER A 113 -11.83 -5.75 -1.47
C SER A 113 -11.46 -6.16 -0.05
N ARG A 114 -12.43 -6.23 0.84
CA ARG A 114 -12.26 -6.62 2.23
C ARG A 114 -13.53 -7.24 2.81
N PRO A 115 -13.46 -8.10 3.81
CA PRO A 115 -14.62 -8.49 4.60
C PRO A 115 -15.00 -7.40 5.60
N ASP A 116 -16.21 -7.51 6.17
CA ASP A 116 -16.73 -6.54 7.15
C ASP A 116 -15.93 -6.54 8.46
N ASP A 117 -15.31 -7.65 8.82
CA ASP A 117 -14.48 -7.80 10.02
C ASP A 117 -13.04 -7.29 9.85
N PHE A 118 -12.68 -6.77 8.65
CA PHE A 118 -11.34 -6.27 8.32
C PHE A 118 -10.20 -7.27 8.54
N SER A 119 -10.48 -8.56 8.54
CA SER A 119 -9.48 -9.61 8.77
C SER A 119 -8.42 -9.69 7.66
N TRP A 120 -8.74 -9.23 6.46
CA TRP A 120 -7.82 -9.10 5.33
C TRP A 120 -8.24 -7.97 4.41
N VAL A 121 -7.34 -7.58 3.53
CA VAL A 121 -7.59 -6.64 2.44
C VAL A 121 -6.85 -7.08 1.20
N THR A 122 -7.51 -6.95 0.05
CA THR A 122 -6.92 -7.20 -1.26
C THR A 122 -7.02 -5.94 -2.11
N TYR A 123 -5.93 -5.59 -2.76
CA TYR A 123 -5.85 -4.46 -3.67
C TYR A 123 -5.72 -4.95 -5.11
N ARG A 124 -6.39 -4.28 -6.03
CA ARG A 124 -6.17 -4.45 -7.47
C ARG A 124 -5.35 -3.28 -7.97
N LEU A 125 -4.15 -3.53 -8.43
CA LEU A 125 -3.27 -2.49 -8.98
C LEU A 125 -3.81 -1.99 -10.31
N ARG A 126 -3.62 -0.70 -10.58
CA ARG A 126 -3.91 -0.13 -11.89
C ARG A 126 -2.95 -0.72 -12.92
N PRO A 127 -3.42 -1.16 -14.09
CA PRO A 127 -2.54 -1.66 -15.15
C PRO A 127 -1.51 -0.62 -15.63
N GLN A 128 -1.80 0.67 -15.43
CA GLN A 128 -0.93 1.77 -15.83
C GLN A 128 0.06 2.19 -14.75
N ALA A 129 0.01 1.57 -13.55
CA ALA A 129 0.93 1.91 -12.46
C ALA A 129 2.37 1.59 -12.87
N GLN A 130 3.23 2.60 -12.82
CA GLN A 130 4.62 2.51 -13.26
C GLN A 130 5.54 3.21 -12.28
N TRP A 131 6.74 2.67 -12.15
CA TRP A 131 7.86 3.31 -11.50
C TRP A 131 8.36 4.51 -12.33
N HIS A 132 9.19 5.37 -11.73
CA HIS A 132 9.79 6.52 -12.41
C HIS A 132 10.66 6.16 -13.64
N ASP A 133 11.13 4.92 -13.71
CA ASP A 133 11.89 4.40 -14.85
C ASP A 133 10.99 3.78 -15.95
N GLY A 134 9.68 3.84 -15.78
CA GLY A 134 8.68 3.33 -16.73
C GLY A 134 8.37 1.84 -16.59
N LYS A 135 8.98 1.13 -15.65
CA LYS A 135 8.62 -0.27 -15.39
C LYS A 135 7.28 -0.37 -14.66
N PRO A 136 6.48 -1.40 -14.93
CA PRO A 136 5.22 -1.58 -14.23
C PRO A 136 5.45 -1.84 -12.74
N VAL A 137 4.56 -1.32 -11.90
CA VAL A 137 4.48 -1.70 -10.48
C VAL A 137 3.77 -3.04 -10.38
N THR A 138 4.39 -3.99 -9.68
CA THR A 138 3.88 -5.36 -9.56
C THR A 138 3.38 -5.69 -8.15
N PRO A 139 2.55 -6.74 -7.98
CA PRO A 139 2.20 -7.23 -6.66
C PRO A 139 3.41 -7.62 -5.80
N GLU A 140 4.47 -8.12 -6.41
CA GLU A 140 5.72 -8.49 -5.75
C GLU A 140 6.41 -7.28 -5.13
N ASP A 141 6.37 -6.11 -5.79
CA ASP A 141 6.89 -4.86 -5.25
C ASP A 141 6.13 -4.43 -3.99
N VAL A 142 4.81 -4.59 -3.98
CA VAL A 142 3.96 -4.31 -2.81
C VAL A 142 4.29 -5.26 -1.66
N ILE A 143 4.38 -6.56 -1.94
CA ILE A 143 4.73 -7.58 -0.94
C ILE A 143 6.12 -7.31 -0.36
N PHE A 144 7.09 -7.00 -1.21
CA PHE A 144 8.44 -6.63 -0.77
C PHE A 144 8.41 -5.43 0.17
N SER A 145 7.71 -4.36 -0.19
CA SER A 145 7.58 -3.15 0.62
C SER A 145 7.00 -3.46 2.00
N LEU A 146 5.92 -4.24 2.06
CA LEU A 146 5.30 -4.65 3.32
C LEU A 146 6.23 -5.55 4.16
N ALA A 147 6.98 -6.45 3.53
CA ALA A 147 7.93 -7.31 4.21
C ALA A 147 9.07 -6.49 4.84
N VAL A 148 9.57 -5.47 4.15
CA VAL A 148 10.59 -4.56 4.66
C VAL A 148 10.04 -3.74 5.83
N PHE A 149 8.84 -3.20 5.73
CA PHE A 149 8.17 -2.52 6.85
C PHE A 149 8.09 -3.42 8.09
N LYS A 150 7.54 -4.62 7.96
CA LYS A 150 7.40 -5.56 9.09
C LYS A 150 8.73 -5.98 9.72
N LYS A 151 9.81 -5.98 8.94
CA LYS A 151 11.14 -6.38 9.43
C LYS A 151 11.84 -5.25 10.20
N HIS A 152 11.55 -3.99 9.87
CA HIS A 152 12.32 -2.84 10.35
C HIS A 152 11.49 -1.83 11.18
N HIS A 153 10.21 -2.10 11.37
CA HIS A 153 9.31 -1.45 12.32
C HIS A 153 8.94 -2.45 13.42
#